data_94d660ffbbd2654fa6781dd9fda3d3ac
#
_entry.id   94d660ffbbd2654fa6781dd9fda3d3ac
#
_cell.length_a   1.000
_cell.length_b   1.000
_cell.length_c   1.000
_cell.angle_alpha   90.00
_cell.angle_beta   90.00
_cell.angle_gamma   90.00
#
_symmetry.space_group_name_H-M   'P 1'
#
loop_
_entity.id
_entity.type
_entity.pdbx_description
1 polymer ?
#
loop_
_entity_poly.entity_id
_entity_poly.type
_entity_poly.pdbx_seq_one_letter_code
_entity_poly.pdbx_strand_id
1 'polypeptide(L)'
;DQTNVSPDITLNKGYNRYFMLPLLLGLIGLIFHMIKHPKGAFVVFMLYLLTGIAIVIYLNQKPAEPRERDYAYAASFYAFAIWIGLSVWALYDFSKNAKAGQIKKVLMYALGGSAGILGFQFRTGNGMTLGLSLTYMAVISCALLYVLSFAGKQLKDSKVLAFIPLGIGLLVAGLMGYQNWDDHD
;
A
#
# COMPACT_ATOMS: atom_id res chain seq x y z
N ASP A 1 6.81 17.58 -16.46
CA ASP A 1 8.14 17.65 -15.87
C ASP A 1 8.01 17.85 -14.37
N GLN A 2 7.97 16.75 -13.58
CA GLN A 2 7.85 16.84 -12.12
C GLN A 2 9.18 17.18 -11.42
N THR A 3 10.20 17.51 -12.17
CA THR A 3 11.52 17.90 -11.64
C THR A 3 11.57 19.32 -11.09
N ASN A 4 10.54 20.14 -11.39
CA ASN A 4 10.41 21.52 -10.91
C ASN A 4 9.17 21.69 -10.02
N VAL A 5 8.97 20.79 -9.04
CA VAL A 5 7.98 21.04 -7.99
C VAL A 5 8.47 22.23 -7.17
N SER A 6 7.64 23.28 -7.07
CA SER A 6 7.97 24.47 -6.29
C SER A 6 8.43 24.06 -4.87
N PRO A 7 9.47 24.70 -4.34
CA PRO A 7 9.91 24.47 -2.95
C PRO A 7 8.76 24.59 -1.94
N ASP A 8 7.80 25.48 -2.22
CA ASP A 8 6.61 25.69 -1.37
C ASP A 8 5.76 24.42 -1.19
N ILE A 9 5.71 23.54 -2.22
CA ILE A 9 4.97 22.26 -2.13
C ILE A 9 5.76 21.24 -1.32
N THR A 10 7.09 21.17 -1.51
CA THR A 10 7.95 20.20 -0.81
C THR A 10 8.23 20.58 0.64
N LEU A 11 8.14 21.87 0.97
CA LEU A 11 8.29 22.41 2.32
C LEU A 11 6.97 22.53 3.08
N ASN A 12 5.84 22.30 2.40
CA ASN A 12 4.53 22.29 3.06
C ASN A 12 4.45 21.15 4.07
N LYS A 13 3.99 21.42 5.29
CA LYS A 13 3.76 20.42 6.35
C LYS A 13 2.83 19.28 5.91
N GLY A 14 1.84 19.57 5.05
CA GLY A 14 0.94 18.59 4.46
C GLY A 14 1.59 17.64 3.43
N TYR A 15 2.88 17.86 3.04
CA TYR A 15 3.58 17.00 2.11
C TYR A 15 4.12 15.74 2.80
N ASN A 16 3.30 14.72 2.90
CA ASN A 16 3.63 13.47 3.57
C ASN A 16 4.26 12.44 2.62
N ARG A 17 5.34 11.82 3.06
CA ARG A 17 6.02 10.75 2.32
C ARG A 17 5.79 9.41 3.00
N TYR A 18 4.73 8.72 2.63
CA TYR A 18 4.45 7.36 3.15
C TYR A 18 5.06 6.25 2.32
N PHE A 19 5.87 6.57 1.30
CA PHE A 19 6.52 5.61 0.39
C PHE A 19 5.55 4.54 -0.14
N MET A 20 4.30 4.92 -0.39
CA MET A 20 3.19 4.05 -0.83
C MET A 20 2.92 2.83 0.10
N LEU A 21 3.42 2.84 1.33
CA LEU A 21 3.23 1.73 2.28
C LEU A 21 1.76 1.41 2.56
N PRO A 22 0.85 2.38 2.78
CA PRO A 22 -0.58 2.10 2.96
C PRO A 22 -1.20 1.45 1.72
N LEU A 23 -0.81 1.87 0.53
CA LEU A 23 -1.27 1.27 -0.73
C LEU A 23 -0.80 -0.19 -0.84
N LEU A 24 0.47 -0.44 -0.55
CA LEU A 24 1.03 -1.80 -0.56
C LEU A 24 0.29 -2.72 0.41
N LEU A 25 0.09 -2.27 1.65
CA LEU A 25 -0.66 -3.04 2.65
C LEU A 25 -2.09 -3.27 2.19
N GLY A 26 -2.78 -2.25 1.69
CA GLY A 26 -4.13 -2.37 1.16
C GLY A 26 -4.24 -3.40 0.03
N LEU A 27 -3.30 -3.41 -0.91
CA LEU A 27 -3.26 -4.39 -2.00
C LEU A 27 -2.99 -5.81 -1.50
N ILE A 28 -2.07 -6.00 -0.55
CA ILE A 28 -1.83 -7.30 0.09
C ILE A 28 -3.11 -7.81 0.75
N GLY A 29 -3.80 -6.95 1.52
CA GLY A 29 -5.05 -7.29 2.18
C GLY A 29 -6.19 -7.59 1.20
N LEU A 30 -6.30 -6.83 0.11
CA LEU A 30 -7.27 -7.06 -0.96
C LEU A 30 -7.06 -8.44 -1.60
N ILE A 31 -5.84 -8.75 -2.04
CA ILE A 31 -5.52 -10.04 -2.67
C ILE A 31 -5.80 -11.19 -1.70
N PHE A 32 -5.37 -11.06 -0.45
CA PHE A 32 -5.65 -12.06 0.58
C PHE A 32 -7.16 -12.26 0.80
N HIS A 33 -7.92 -11.17 0.89
CA HIS A 33 -9.38 -11.23 1.05
C HIS A 33 -10.06 -11.91 -0.13
N MET A 34 -9.65 -11.60 -1.36
CA MET A 34 -10.17 -12.23 -2.57
C MET A 34 -9.90 -13.75 -2.61
N ILE A 35 -8.74 -14.18 -2.13
CA ILE A 35 -8.37 -15.61 -2.12
C ILE A 35 -9.11 -16.37 -1.02
N LYS A 36 -9.20 -15.80 0.20
CA LYS A 36 -9.76 -16.50 1.36
C LYS A 36 -11.29 -16.40 1.47
N HIS A 37 -11.85 -15.23 1.14
CA HIS A 37 -13.28 -14.93 1.28
C HIS A 37 -13.82 -14.09 0.11
N PRO A 38 -13.94 -14.68 -1.10
CA PRO A 38 -14.28 -13.92 -2.31
C PRO A 38 -15.62 -13.19 -2.23
N LYS A 39 -16.61 -13.75 -1.54
CA LYS A 39 -17.92 -13.09 -1.34
C LYS A 39 -17.79 -11.83 -0.49
N GLY A 40 -17.06 -11.88 0.62
CA GLY A 40 -16.80 -10.73 1.48
C GLY A 40 -15.95 -9.68 0.77
N ALA A 41 -14.93 -10.13 0.04
CA ALA A 41 -14.09 -9.25 -0.76
C ALA A 41 -14.89 -8.47 -1.80
N PHE A 42 -15.87 -9.13 -2.45
CA PHE A 42 -16.76 -8.49 -3.42
C PHE A 42 -17.62 -7.39 -2.77
N VAL A 43 -18.16 -7.63 -1.57
CA VAL A 43 -18.97 -6.63 -0.85
C VAL A 43 -18.13 -5.39 -0.51
N VAL A 44 -16.92 -5.58 0.04
CA VAL A 44 -16.03 -4.46 0.38
C VAL A 44 -15.57 -3.74 -0.89
N PHE A 45 -15.32 -4.48 -1.98
CA PHE A 45 -14.96 -3.90 -3.27
C PHE A 45 -16.10 -3.05 -3.85
N MET A 46 -17.34 -3.53 -3.80
CA MET A 46 -18.49 -2.75 -4.21
C MET A 46 -18.67 -1.50 -3.36
N LEU A 47 -18.48 -1.61 -2.05
CA LEU A 47 -18.50 -0.45 -1.16
C LEU A 47 -17.44 0.58 -1.58
N TYR A 48 -16.20 0.16 -1.79
CA TYR A 48 -15.10 1.00 -2.25
C TYR A 48 -15.42 1.68 -3.59
N LEU A 49 -15.90 0.90 -4.57
CA LEU A 49 -16.19 1.38 -5.92
C LEU A 49 -17.36 2.37 -5.93
N LEU A 50 -18.46 2.03 -5.26
CA LEU A 50 -19.68 2.86 -5.26
C LEU A 50 -19.50 4.15 -4.47
N THR A 51 -18.79 4.11 -3.33
CA THR A 51 -18.58 5.31 -2.50
C THR A 51 -17.34 6.12 -2.91
N GLY A 52 -16.51 5.61 -3.80
CA GLY A 52 -15.34 6.29 -4.34
C GLY A 52 -15.54 6.63 -5.82
N ILE A 53 -15.14 5.72 -6.70
CA ILE A 53 -15.08 5.96 -8.15
C ILE A 53 -16.44 6.37 -8.74
N ALA A 54 -17.53 5.72 -8.32
CA ALA A 54 -18.87 6.06 -8.81
C ALA A 54 -19.28 7.48 -8.41
N ILE A 55 -18.92 7.92 -7.19
CA ILE A 55 -19.20 9.30 -6.74
C ILE A 55 -18.35 10.31 -7.52
N VAL A 56 -17.07 10.00 -7.81
CA VAL A 56 -16.21 10.86 -8.64
C VAL A 56 -16.85 11.08 -10.00
N ILE A 57 -17.30 10.01 -10.65
CA ILE A 57 -17.97 10.07 -11.96
C ILE A 57 -19.30 10.83 -11.88
N TYR A 58 -20.10 10.57 -10.83
CA TYR A 58 -21.41 11.20 -10.64
C TYR A 58 -21.30 12.70 -10.40
N LEU A 59 -20.37 13.13 -9.54
CA LEU A 59 -20.18 14.55 -9.21
C LEU A 59 -19.59 15.33 -10.38
N ASN A 60 -18.80 14.70 -11.26
CA ASN A 60 -18.17 15.30 -12.44
C ASN A 60 -17.64 16.73 -12.17
N GLN A 61 -16.88 16.89 -11.08
CA GLN A 61 -16.40 18.20 -10.60
C GLN A 61 -15.50 18.86 -11.63
N LYS A 62 -15.77 20.13 -11.92
CA LYS A 62 -14.89 20.94 -12.77
C LYS A 62 -13.65 21.36 -11.97
N PRO A 63 -12.44 21.40 -12.59
CA PRO A 63 -11.20 21.77 -11.90
C PRO A 63 -11.20 23.17 -11.24
N ALA A 64 -12.12 24.03 -11.63
CA ALA A 64 -12.25 25.41 -11.14
C ALA A 64 -13.39 25.59 -10.12
N GLU A 65 -13.97 24.51 -9.59
CA GLU A 65 -15.00 24.63 -8.55
C GLU A 65 -14.36 25.09 -7.21
N PRO A 66 -14.90 26.17 -6.59
CA PRO A 66 -14.31 26.74 -5.37
C PRO A 66 -14.59 25.92 -4.10
N ARG A 67 -15.22 24.75 -4.20
CA ARG A 67 -15.65 23.95 -3.04
C ARG A 67 -15.06 22.55 -3.11
N GLU A 68 -14.16 22.27 -2.19
CA GLU A 68 -13.64 20.92 -1.96
C GLU A 68 -14.74 20.04 -1.37
N ARG A 69 -14.91 18.84 -1.94
CA ARG A 69 -15.93 17.87 -1.51
C ARG A 69 -15.30 16.52 -1.13
N ASP A 70 -14.12 16.55 -0.54
CA ASP A 70 -13.36 15.36 -0.16
C ASP A 70 -14.10 14.45 0.81
N TYR A 71 -14.98 15.02 1.63
CA TYR A 71 -15.87 14.27 2.52
C TYR A 71 -16.79 13.28 1.78
N ALA A 72 -17.09 13.53 0.51
CA ALA A 72 -17.94 12.63 -0.28
C ALA A 72 -17.27 11.27 -0.51
N TYR A 73 -15.94 11.20 -0.49
CA TYR A 73 -15.15 9.98 -0.73
C TYR A 73 -14.72 9.28 0.56
N ALA A 74 -15.05 9.82 1.73
CA ALA A 74 -14.60 9.31 3.03
C ALA A 74 -14.91 7.81 3.20
N ALA A 75 -16.09 7.36 2.77
CA ALA A 75 -16.49 5.96 2.88
C ALA A 75 -15.60 5.01 2.06
N SER A 76 -15.04 5.44 0.92
CA SER A 76 -14.10 4.64 0.14
C SER A 76 -12.76 4.46 0.87
N PHE A 77 -12.29 5.48 1.57
CA PHE A 77 -11.09 5.37 2.40
C PHE A 77 -11.29 4.40 3.56
N TYR A 78 -12.46 4.40 4.20
CA TYR A 78 -12.80 3.40 5.22
C TYR A 78 -12.82 1.97 4.65
N ALA A 79 -13.41 1.78 3.47
CA ALA A 79 -13.40 0.50 2.79
C ALA A 79 -11.96 0.03 2.48
N PHE A 80 -11.09 0.94 2.05
CA PHE A 80 -9.69 0.64 1.81
C PHE A 80 -8.93 0.32 3.11
N ALA A 81 -9.24 1.01 4.20
CA ALA A 81 -8.64 0.76 5.53
C ALA A 81 -8.95 -0.66 6.03
N ILE A 82 -10.09 -1.26 5.67
CA ILE A 82 -10.39 -2.67 5.97
C ILE A 82 -9.31 -3.57 5.37
N TRP A 83 -8.90 -3.34 4.11
CA TRP A 83 -7.84 -4.13 3.48
C TRP A 83 -6.47 -3.90 4.10
N ILE A 84 -6.17 -2.66 4.53
CA ILE A 84 -4.94 -2.40 5.30
C ILE A 84 -4.94 -3.24 6.59
N GLY A 85 -6.05 -3.29 7.32
CA GLY A 85 -6.20 -4.13 8.51
C GLY A 85 -6.06 -5.65 8.21
N LEU A 86 -6.68 -6.12 7.12
CA LEU A 86 -6.57 -7.52 6.68
C LEU A 86 -5.15 -7.90 6.23
N SER A 87 -4.32 -6.95 5.83
CA SER A 87 -2.93 -7.21 5.47
C SER A 87 -2.12 -7.76 6.65
N VAL A 88 -2.43 -7.36 7.88
CA VAL A 88 -1.79 -7.90 9.09
C VAL A 88 -2.02 -9.41 9.19
N TRP A 89 -3.26 -9.85 8.94
CA TRP A 89 -3.57 -11.27 8.91
C TRP A 89 -2.90 -11.97 7.72
N ALA A 90 -2.90 -11.36 6.56
CA ALA A 90 -2.23 -11.91 5.38
C ALA A 90 -0.74 -12.14 5.63
N LEU A 91 -0.05 -11.18 6.25
CA LEU A 91 1.36 -11.27 6.62
C LEU A 91 1.61 -12.36 7.67
N TYR A 92 0.70 -12.51 8.64
CA TYR A 92 0.77 -13.58 9.62
C TYR A 92 0.60 -14.98 8.98
N ASP A 93 -0.45 -15.15 8.15
CA ASP A 93 -0.69 -16.42 7.43
C ASP A 93 0.49 -16.76 6.51
N PHE A 94 1.04 -15.77 5.83
CA PHE A 94 2.23 -15.92 5.01
C PHE A 94 3.44 -16.34 5.85
N SER A 95 3.72 -15.67 6.97
CA SER A 95 4.87 -16.00 7.82
C SER A 95 4.82 -17.42 8.35
N LYS A 96 3.61 -17.93 8.65
CA LYS A 96 3.40 -19.28 9.17
C LYS A 96 3.45 -20.38 8.09
N ASN A 97 2.88 -20.09 6.93
CA ASN A 97 2.61 -21.10 5.90
C ASN A 97 3.45 -20.98 4.63
N ALA A 98 4.28 -19.93 4.50
CA ALA A 98 5.04 -19.69 3.27
C ALA A 98 6.10 -20.75 3.02
N LYS A 99 6.05 -21.36 1.83
CA LYS A 99 7.07 -22.26 1.34
C LYS A 99 8.20 -21.48 0.66
N ALA A 100 9.44 -21.91 0.83
CA ALA A 100 10.62 -21.25 0.25
C ALA A 100 10.49 -21.01 -1.27
N GLY A 101 9.87 -21.95 -2.00
CA GLY A 101 9.63 -21.80 -3.43
C GLY A 101 8.63 -20.70 -3.80
N GLN A 102 7.63 -20.43 -2.95
CA GLN A 102 6.69 -19.34 -3.16
C GLN A 102 7.35 -17.97 -2.95
N ILE A 103 8.17 -17.86 -1.90
CA ILE A 103 8.92 -16.64 -1.62
C ILE A 103 9.84 -16.31 -2.80
N LYS A 104 10.58 -17.31 -3.30
CA LYS A 104 11.47 -17.14 -4.46
C LYS A 104 10.71 -16.65 -5.70
N LYS A 105 9.52 -17.19 -5.98
CA LYS A 105 8.68 -16.76 -7.10
C LYS A 105 8.21 -15.31 -6.94
N VAL A 106 7.69 -14.94 -5.76
CA VAL A 106 7.24 -13.56 -5.48
C VAL A 106 8.40 -12.58 -5.64
N LEU A 107 9.57 -12.92 -5.10
CA LEU A 107 10.80 -12.14 -5.25
C LEU A 107 11.16 -11.93 -6.74
N MET A 108 11.17 -13.01 -7.50
CA MET A 108 11.53 -12.99 -8.91
C MET A 108 10.56 -12.12 -9.73
N TYR A 109 9.24 -12.22 -9.48
CA TYR A 109 8.24 -11.42 -10.19
C TYR A 109 8.28 -9.95 -9.77
N ALA A 110 8.43 -9.66 -8.47
CA ALA A 110 8.49 -8.29 -7.98
C ALA A 110 9.75 -7.56 -8.46
N LEU A 111 10.93 -8.18 -8.34
CA LEU A 111 12.18 -7.59 -8.78
C LEU A 111 12.30 -7.56 -10.31
N GLY A 112 11.88 -8.64 -11.00
CA GLY A 112 11.91 -8.70 -12.45
C GLY A 112 10.95 -7.68 -13.09
N GLY A 113 9.73 -7.56 -12.55
CA GLY A 113 8.75 -6.60 -13.02
C GLY A 113 9.20 -5.15 -12.81
N SER A 114 9.72 -4.82 -11.62
CA SER A 114 10.24 -3.48 -11.32
C SER A 114 11.45 -3.12 -12.18
N ALA A 115 12.39 -4.05 -12.38
CA ALA A 115 13.55 -3.86 -13.26
C ALA A 115 13.13 -3.69 -14.73
N GLY A 116 12.10 -4.41 -15.20
CA GLY A 116 11.52 -4.25 -16.54
C GLY A 116 10.94 -2.85 -16.76
N ILE A 117 10.17 -2.33 -15.81
CA ILE A 117 9.60 -0.97 -15.87
C ILE A 117 10.72 0.07 -15.86
N LEU A 118 11.73 -0.10 -15.01
CA LEU A 118 12.88 0.79 -14.93
C LEU A 118 13.65 0.84 -16.24
N GLY A 119 13.89 -0.34 -16.85
CA GLY A 119 14.54 -0.46 -18.16
C GLY A 119 13.72 0.20 -19.28
N PHE A 120 12.40 0.04 -19.26
CA PHE A 120 11.51 0.70 -20.23
C PHE A 120 11.55 2.23 -20.10
N GLN A 121 11.49 2.76 -18.86
CA GLN A 121 11.58 4.21 -18.62
C GLN A 121 12.95 4.79 -19.03
N PHE A 122 14.02 4.05 -18.75
CA PHE A 122 15.36 4.44 -19.19
C PHE A 122 15.44 4.57 -20.73
N ARG A 123 14.86 3.60 -21.45
CA ARG A 123 14.85 3.58 -22.92
C ARG A 123 13.99 4.70 -23.53
N THR A 124 12.88 5.07 -22.88
CA THR A 124 11.94 6.09 -23.39
C THR A 124 12.33 7.52 -23.01
N GLY A 125 13.38 7.70 -22.20
CA GLY A 125 13.81 9.02 -21.74
C GLY A 125 12.83 9.70 -20.77
N ASN A 126 11.76 9.01 -20.36
CA ASN A 126 10.83 9.50 -19.34
C ASN A 126 11.49 9.42 -17.95
N GLY A 127 11.22 10.40 -17.09
CA GLY A 127 11.84 10.48 -15.78
C GLY A 127 11.76 9.15 -15.00
N MET A 128 12.88 8.72 -14.44
CA MET A 128 13.02 7.39 -13.76
C MET A 128 12.28 7.29 -12.41
N THR A 129 11.58 8.32 -11.98
CA THR A 129 10.99 8.41 -10.64
C THR A 129 10.04 7.25 -10.32
N LEU A 130 9.16 6.89 -11.24
CA LEU A 130 8.21 5.78 -11.05
C LEU A 130 8.93 4.43 -10.96
N GLY A 131 9.86 4.17 -11.87
CA GLY A 131 10.62 2.90 -11.89
C GLY A 131 11.49 2.74 -10.63
N LEU A 132 12.14 3.82 -10.16
CA LEU A 132 12.90 3.82 -8.92
C LEU A 132 12.00 3.59 -7.71
N SER A 133 10.84 4.23 -7.64
CA SER A 133 9.87 4.04 -6.56
C SER A 133 9.36 2.60 -6.52
N LEU A 134 9.00 2.03 -7.66
CA LEU A 134 8.56 0.63 -7.74
C LEU A 134 9.68 -0.36 -7.36
N THR A 135 10.92 -0.09 -7.78
CA THR A 135 12.06 -0.92 -7.41
C THR A 135 12.32 -0.86 -5.91
N TYR A 136 12.29 0.32 -5.34
CA TYR A 136 12.43 0.52 -3.89
C TYR A 136 11.33 -0.25 -3.12
N MET A 137 10.06 -0.12 -3.56
CA MET A 137 8.93 -0.84 -2.98
C MET A 137 9.10 -2.36 -3.09
N ALA A 138 9.55 -2.85 -4.25
CA ALA A 138 9.82 -4.27 -4.46
C ALA A 138 10.92 -4.77 -3.51
N VAL A 139 12.02 -4.04 -3.36
CA VAL A 139 13.13 -4.41 -2.46
C VAL A 139 12.67 -4.46 -1.01
N ILE A 140 11.95 -3.42 -0.54
CA ILE A 140 11.42 -3.40 0.84
C ILE A 140 10.43 -4.55 1.06
N SER A 141 9.50 -4.79 0.11
CA SER A 141 8.55 -5.89 0.21
C SER A 141 9.25 -7.24 0.27
N CYS A 142 10.29 -7.43 -0.53
CA CYS A 142 11.09 -8.64 -0.52
C CYS A 142 11.84 -8.84 0.79
N ALA A 143 12.44 -7.79 1.33
CA ALA A 143 13.12 -7.83 2.62
C ALA A 143 12.13 -8.17 3.75
N LEU A 144 10.95 -7.53 3.74
CA LEU A 144 9.87 -7.80 4.69
C LEU A 144 9.41 -9.26 4.64
N LEU A 145 9.13 -9.78 3.44
CA LEU A 145 8.70 -11.16 3.26
C LEU A 145 9.79 -12.16 3.68
N TYR A 146 11.04 -11.84 3.43
CA TYR A 146 12.17 -12.67 3.88
C TYR A 146 12.26 -12.70 5.41
N VAL A 147 12.21 -11.55 6.07
CA VAL A 147 12.22 -11.42 7.53
C VAL A 147 11.04 -12.18 8.15
N LEU A 148 9.83 -11.99 7.60
CA LEU A 148 8.64 -12.70 8.07
C LEU A 148 8.76 -14.21 7.90
N SER A 149 9.31 -14.69 6.78
CA SER A 149 9.49 -16.13 6.57
C SER A 149 10.55 -16.73 7.49
N PHE A 150 11.61 -15.98 7.77
CA PHE A 150 12.64 -16.39 8.72
C PHE A 150 12.08 -16.43 10.15
N ALA A 151 11.37 -15.40 10.57
CA ALA A 151 10.68 -15.35 11.86
C ALA A 151 9.65 -16.50 11.99
N GLY A 152 8.90 -16.78 10.92
CA GLY A 152 7.95 -17.88 10.89
C GLY A 152 8.58 -19.25 11.10
N LYS A 153 9.78 -19.48 10.57
CA LYS A 153 10.54 -20.73 10.79
C LYS A 153 11.05 -20.87 12.23
N GLN A 154 11.53 -19.77 12.81
CA GLN A 154 12.07 -19.76 14.16
C GLN A 154 10.99 -19.79 15.26
N LEU A 155 9.87 -19.11 15.02
CA LEU A 155 8.82 -18.85 16.00
C LEU A 155 7.50 -19.57 15.69
N LYS A 156 7.51 -20.63 14.90
CA LYS A 156 6.34 -21.29 14.31
C LYS A 156 5.21 -21.57 15.30
N ASP A 157 5.55 -21.94 16.53
CA ASP A 157 4.57 -22.28 17.58
C ASP A 157 4.44 -21.19 18.66
N SER A 158 5.09 -20.05 18.47
CA SER A 158 5.06 -18.96 19.42
C SER A 158 3.98 -17.93 19.10
N LYS A 159 3.23 -17.51 20.14
CA LYS A 159 2.31 -16.37 20.04
C LYS A 159 3.03 -15.08 19.61
N VAL A 160 4.34 -15.00 19.86
CA VAL A 160 5.20 -13.87 19.47
C VAL A 160 5.17 -13.64 17.95
N LEU A 161 4.99 -14.68 17.14
CA LEU A 161 4.89 -14.55 15.69
C LEU A 161 3.75 -13.63 15.24
N ALA A 162 2.64 -13.58 15.99
CA ALA A 162 1.49 -12.73 15.67
C ALA A 162 1.78 -11.23 15.93
N PHE A 163 2.69 -10.93 16.87
CA PHE A 163 3.03 -9.54 17.19
C PHE A 163 3.87 -8.86 16.12
N ILE A 164 4.59 -9.61 15.28
CA ILE A 164 5.43 -9.02 14.23
C ILE A 164 4.58 -8.32 13.16
N PRO A 165 3.61 -8.98 12.49
CA PRO A 165 2.72 -8.31 11.52
C PRO A 165 1.86 -7.21 12.17
N LEU A 166 1.40 -7.43 13.41
CA LEU A 166 0.66 -6.44 14.16
C LEU A 166 1.52 -5.18 14.41
N GLY A 167 2.77 -5.36 14.82
CA GLY A 167 3.72 -4.26 15.02
C GLY A 167 3.97 -3.47 13.74
N ILE A 168 4.08 -4.15 12.58
CA ILE A 168 4.22 -3.49 11.28
C ILE A 168 2.99 -2.64 10.97
N GLY A 169 1.78 -3.18 11.15
CA GLY A 169 0.54 -2.44 10.92
C GLY A 169 0.40 -1.23 11.83
N LEU A 170 0.69 -1.39 13.12
CA LEU A 170 0.66 -0.29 14.10
C LEU A 170 1.73 0.77 13.83
N LEU A 171 2.92 0.37 13.38
CA LEU A 171 4.00 1.29 13.02
C LEU A 171 3.59 2.17 11.84
N VAL A 172 3.00 1.59 10.79
CA VAL A 172 2.52 2.36 9.63
C VAL A 172 1.40 3.32 10.05
N ALA A 173 0.42 2.84 10.82
CA ALA A 173 -0.67 3.70 11.32
C ALA A 173 -0.13 4.82 12.25
N GLY A 174 0.83 4.49 13.11
CA GLY A 174 1.46 5.47 14.01
C GLY A 174 2.26 6.53 13.26
N LEU A 175 3.00 6.13 12.20
CA LEU A 175 3.72 7.08 11.33
C LEU A 175 2.74 8.01 10.60
N MET A 176 1.64 7.47 10.08
CA MET A 176 0.60 8.29 9.44
C MET A 176 -0.02 9.28 10.43
N GLY A 177 -0.35 8.84 11.63
CA GLY A 177 -0.88 9.69 12.68
C GLY A 177 0.11 10.77 13.13
N TYR A 178 1.39 10.40 13.32
CA TYR A 178 2.43 11.33 13.72
C TYR A 178 2.69 12.41 12.66
N GLN A 179 2.74 12.04 11.39
CA GLN A 179 3.02 12.99 10.30
C GLN A 179 1.85 13.95 10.03
N ASN A 180 0.61 13.54 10.34
CA ASN A 180 -0.58 14.39 10.15
C ASN A 180 -1.04 15.08 11.44
N TRP A 181 -0.31 14.97 12.54
CA TRP A 181 -0.75 15.53 13.82
C TRP A 181 -0.80 17.06 13.83
N ASP A 182 0.06 17.69 13.05
CA ASP A 182 0.28 19.16 13.02
C ASP A 182 -0.30 19.84 11.75
N ASP A 183 -1.07 19.11 10.95
CA ASP A 183 -1.61 19.60 9.67
C ASP A 183 -2.89 20.47 9.82
N HIS A 184 -3.24 20.85 11.03
CA HIS A 184 -4.49 21.56 11.32
C HIS A 184 -4.35 23.08 11.49
N ASP A 185 -3.17 23.67 11.19
CA ASP A 185 -2.91 25.11 11.28
C ASP A 185 -3.01 25.80 9.92
#